data_7d72b902db60e97bce975327d4c8babc
#
_entry.id   7d72b902db60e97bce975327d4c8babc
#
_cell.length_a   1.000
_cell.length_b   1.000
_cell.length_c   1.000
_cell.angle_alpha   90.00
_cell.angle_beta   90.00
_cell.angle_gamma   90.00
#
_symmetry.space_group_name_H-M   'P 1'
#
loop_
_entity.id
_entity.type
_entity.pdbx_description
1 polymer ?
#
loop_
_entity_poly.entity_id
_entity_poly.type
_entity_poly.pdbx_seq_one_letter_code
_entity_poly.pdbx_strand_id
1 'polypeptide(L)'
;MRYNAKIDANQPAIVEALRAVGCQVLLLHRVGHGVPDLLVKTRGGRLRFMEIKDGSRPPSERGLEVKQRQFQEEWKPCCCVVESVEQALREVML
;
A
#
# COMPACT_ATOMS: atom_id res chain seq x y z
N MET A 1 5.37 -17.59 -0.54
CA MET A 1 6.00 -16.35 -1.05
C MET A 1 5.97 -16.31 -2.56
N ARG A 2 5.77 -15.14 -3.14
CA ARG A 2 5.63 -14.96 -4.59
C ARG A 2 6.90 -14.31 -5.15
N TYR A 3 7.74 -15.09 -5.81
CA TYR A 3 9.02 -14.58 -6.34
C TYR A 3 8.83 -13.63 -7.54
N ASN A 4 7.78 -13.84 -8.34
CA ASN A 4 7.51 -13.05 -9.55
C ASN A 4 6.34 -12.08 -9.35
N ALA A 5 6.13 -11.60 -8.12
CA ALA A 5 5.06 -10.67 -7.84
C ALA A 5 5.28 -9.36 -8.58
N LYS A 6 4.24 -8.90 -9.28
CA LYS A 6 4.27 -7.62 -9.99
C LYS A 6 4.18 -6.47 -9.00
N ILE A 7 4.88 -5.41 -9.31
CA ILE A 7 4.86 -4.15 -8.54
C ILE A 7 4.23 -3.10 -9.45
N ASP A 8 3.24 -2.35 -8.94
CA ASP A 8 2.66 -1.25 -9.69
C ASP A 8 3.72 -0.19 -9.97
N ALA A 9 3.63 0.44 -11.14
CA ALA A 9 4.64 1.38 -11.61
C ALA A 9 4.86 2.56 -10.66
N ASN A 10 3.82 2.95 -9.91
CA ASN A 10 3.89 4.07 -8.97
C ASN A 10 4.44 3.68 -7.59
N GLN A 11 4.67 2.40 -7.31
CA GLN A 11 5.12 1.97 -5.98
C GLN A 11 6.47 2.56 -5.58
N PRO A 12 7.52 2.56 -6.43
CA PRO A 12 8.80 3.13 -6.02
C PRO A 12 8.70 4.60 -5.60
N ALA A 13 7.93 5.41 -6.32
CA ALA A 13 7.74 6.82 -5.98
C ALA A 13 7.00 6.99 -4.65
N ILE A 14 6.01 6.16 -4.38
CA ILE A 14 5.26 6.17 -3.12
C ILE A 14 6.19 5.82 -1.96
N VAL A 15 6.98 4.76 -2.10
CA VAL A 15 7.93 4.33 -1.06
C VAL A 15 8.95 5.44 -0.77
N GLU A 16 9.51 6.04 -1.82
CA GLU A 16 10.46 7.14 -1.67
C GLU A 16 9.85 8.32 -0.92
N ALA A 17 8.64 8.73 -1.31
CA ALA A 17 7.94 9.85 -0.67
C ALA A 17 7.65 9.57 0.81
N LEU A 18 7.20 8.36 1.13
CA LEU A 18 6.93 7.98 2.53
C LEU A 18 8.20 8.02 3.36
N ARG A 19 9.29 7.49 2.86
CA ARG A 19 10.58 7.53 3.58
C ARG A 19 11.09 8.96 3.75
N ALA A 20 10.87 9.80 2.77
CA ALA A 20 11.30 11.21 2.83
C ALA A 20 10.60 11.99 3.95
N VAL A 21 9.38 11.62 4.33
CA VAL A 21 8.67 12.25 5.44
C VAL A 21 8.85 11.52 6.78
N GLY A 22 9.81 10.60 6.85
CA GLY A 22 10.20 9.95 8.09
C GLY A 22 9.51 8.63 8.39
N CYS A 23 8.82 8.05 7.42
CA CYS A 23 8.21 6.73 7.60
C CYS A 23 9.23 5.62 7.41
N GLN A 24 9.05 4.52 8.15
CA GLN A 24 9.69 3.25 7.86
C GLN A 24 8.74 2.44 6.99
N VAL A 25 9.27 1.76 5.97
CA VAL A 25 8.45 1.05 4.99
C VAL A 25 9.00 -0.36 4.80
N LEU A 26 8.16 -1.36 5.01
CA LEU A 26 8.43 -2.75 4.67
C LEU A 26 7.70 -3.09 3.38
N LEU A 27 8.41 -3.72 2.45
CA LEU A 27 7.87 -4.14 1.17
C LEU A 27 7.32 -5.56 1.32
N LEU A 28 6.01 -5.72 1.19
CA LEU A 28 5.31 -6.98 1.41
C LEU A 28 4.74 -7.59 0.13
N HIS A 29 5.02 -7.01 -1.03
CA HIS A 29 4.38 -7.42 -2.29
C HIS A 29 4.62 -8.89 -2.65
N ARG A 30 5.64 -9.53 -2.09
CA ARG A 30 5.93 -10.95 -2.35
C ARG A 30 5.21 -11.92 -1.40
N VAL A 31 4.54 -11.43 -0.39
CA VAL A 31 3.85 -12.29 0.57
C VAL A 31 2.66 -13.00 -0.07
N GLY A 32 1.89 -12.26 -0.86
CA GLY A 32 0.68 -12.80 -1.49
C GLY A 32 -0.47 -12.92 -0.51
N HIS A 33 -1.43 -13.78 -0.85
CA HIS A 33 -2.61 -14.08 0.00
C HIS A 33 -3.44 -12.85 0.37
N GLY A 34 -3.44 -11.82 -0.48
CA GLY A 34 -4.18 -10.59 -0.23
C GLY A 34 -3.52 -9.62 0.72
N VAL A 35 -2.31 -9.94 1.22
CA VAL A 35 -1.55 -9.03 2.08
C VAL A 35 -1.18 -7.78 1.26
N PRO A 36 -1.39 -6.57 1.82
CA PRO A 36 -1.05 -5.33 1.11
C PRO A 36 0.42 -5.22 0.73
N ASP A 37 0.70 -4.33 -0.21
CA ASP A 37 2.05 -4.15 -0.75
C ASP A 37 3.06 -3.63 0.27
N LEU A 38 2.60 -2.77 1.20
CA LEU A 38 3.47 -2.12 2.17
C LEU A 38 2.94 -2.24 3.58
N LEU A 39 3.85 -2.33 4.55
CA LEU A 39 3.58 -1.98 5.94
C LEU A 39 4.36 -0.71 6.24
N VAL A 40 3.67 0.32 6.66
CA VAL A 40 4.25 1.65 6.90
C VAL A 40 4.14 1.98 8.38
N LYS A 41 5.27 2.35 8.97
CA LYS A 41 5.29 2.91 10.32
C LYS A 41 5.52 4.40 10.21
N THR A 42 4.56 5.19 10.67
CA THR A 42 4.66 6.64 10.59
C THR A 42 5.71 7.16 11.57
N ARG A 43 6.13 8.39 11.39
CA ARG A 43 7.08 9.05 12.28
C ARG A 43 6.61 9.06 13.74
N GLY A 44 5.29 9.11 13.96
CA GLY A 44 4.70 9.03 15.30
C GLY A 44 4.50 7.61 15.82
N GLY A 45 4.90 6.59 15.07
CA GLY A 45 4.83 5.19 15.49
C GLY A 45 3.53 4.47 15.11
N ARG A 46 2.65 5.09 14.34
CA ARG A 46 1.41 4.47 13.90
C ARG A 46 1.68 3.52 12.73
N LEU A 47 1.06 2.34 12.74
CA LEU A 47 1.22 1.35 11.68
C LEU A 47 0.04 1.40 10.70
N ARG A 48 0.35 1.33 9.40
CA ARG A 48 -0.64 1.32 8.33
C ARG A 48 -0.21 0.31 7.26
N PHE A 49 -1.12 -0.60 6.91
CA PHE A 49 -0.96 -1.40 5.70
C PHE A 49 -1.46 -0.60 4.51
N MET A 50 -0.70 -0.57 3.42
CA MET A 50 -1.10 0.12 2.20
C MET A 50 -1.11 -0.82 1.02
N GLU A 51 -2.28 -0.97 0.40
CA GLU A 51 -2.43 -1.63 -0.88
C GLU A 51 -2.27 -0.57 -1.97
N ILE A 52 -1.34 -0.78 -2.91
CA ILE A 52 -1.07 0.19 -3.96
C ILE A 52 -1.78 -0.23 -5.24
N LYS A 53 -2.49 0.71 -5.84
CA LYS A 53 -3.06 0.57 -7.18
C LYS A 53 -2.55 1.74 -8.03
N ASP A 54 -2.36 1.48 -9.33
CA ASP A 54 -1.88 2.54 -10.22
C ASP A 54 -3.05 3.40 -10.67
N GLY A 55 -3.13 4.62 -10.14
CA GLY A 55 -4.21 5.56 -10.42
C GLY A 55 -4.25 6.04 -11.87
N SER A 56 -3.18 5.83 -12.65
CA SER A 56 -3.16 6.16 -14.08
C SER A 56 -3.84 5.10 -14.94
N ARG A 57 -4.13 3.92 -14.37
CA ARG A 57 -4.80 2.84 -15.09
C ARG A 57 -6.31 3.02 -15.08
N PRO A 58 -7.05 2.41 -16.02
CA PRO A 58 -8.52 2.45 -16.00
C PRO A 58 -9.08 1.86 -14.70
N PRO A 59 -10.27 2.31 -14.26
CA PRO A 59 -10.88 1.78 -13.03
C PRO A 59 -11.03 0.26 -13.01
N SER A 60 -11.26 -0.37 -14.15
CA SER A 60 -11.37 -1.83 -14.24
C SER A 60 -10.07 -2.58 -13.90
N GLU A 61 -8.93 -1.87 -13.93
CA GLU A 61 -7.62 -2.45 -13.61
C GLU A 61 -7.10 -2.05 -12.23
N ARG A 62 -7.91 -1.32 -11.44
CA ARG A 62 -7.55 -0.83 -10.12
C ARG A 62 -8.37 -1.43 -9.00
N GLY A 63 -9.29 -2.37 -9.32
CA GLY A 63 -10.13 -2.99 -8.30
C GLY A 63 -9.34 -3.95 -7.40
N LEU A 64 -9.82 -4.12 -6.18
CA LEU A 64 -9.25 -5.10 -5.27
C LEU A 64 -9.71 -6.51 -5.66
N GLU A 65 -8.80 -7.46 -5.59
CA GLU A 65 -9.12 -8.88 -5.69
C GLU A 65 -9.82 -9.34 -4.41
N VAL A 66 -10.46 -10.52 -4.48
CA VAL A 66 -11.25 -11.05 -3.36
C VAL A 66 -10.45 -11.11 -2.06
N LYS A 67 -9.25 -11.68 -2.11
CA LYS A 67 -8.41 -11.81 -0.90
C LYS A 67 -7.94 -10.45 -0.40
N GLN A 68 -7.69 -9.50 -1.29
CA GLN A 68 -7.32 -8.14 -0.92
C GLN A 68 -8.47 -7.45 -0.17
N ARG A 69 -9.71 -7.61 -0.66
CA ARG A 69 -10.89 -7.07 0.03
C ARG A 69 -11.10 -7.70 1.39
N GLN A 70 -10.89 -9.02 1.49
CA GLN A 70 -10.99 -9.73 2.77
C GLN A 70 -9.98 -9.17 3.77
N PHE A 71 -8.74 -8.96 3.34
CA PHE A 71 -7.72 -8.38 4.20
C PHE A 71 -8.13 -7.00 4.69
N GLN A 72 -8.59 -6.13 3.78
CA GLN A 72 -9.01 -4.77 4.15
C GLN A 72 -10.13 -4.80 5.19
N GLU A 73 -11.09 -5.74 5.05
CA GLU A 73 -12.18 -5.88 6.00
C GLU A 73 -11.69 -6.35 7.37
N GLU A 74 -10.82 -7.36 7.40
CA GLU A 74 -10.35 -7.96 8.64
C GLU A 74 -9.38 -7.06 9.41
N TRP A 75 -8.63 -6.22 8.70
CA TRP A 75 -7.58 -5.40 9.29
C TRP A 75 -7.95 -3.92 9.42
N LYS A 76 -9.23 -3.58 9.26
CA LYS A 76 -9.66 -2.21 9.56
C LYS A 76 -9.39 -1.86 11.03
N PRO A 77 -9.09 -0.62 11.33
CA PRO A 77 -8.83 0.52 10.46
C PRO A 77 -7.37 0.67 10.07
N CYS A 78 -6.56 -0.38 10.22
CA CYS A 78 -5.12 -0.35 10.05
C CYS A 78 -4.65 -0.42 8.61
N CYS A 79 -5.56 -0.50 7.64
CA CYS A 79 -5.19 -0.63 6.24
C CYS A 79 -5.96 0.35 5.34
N CYS A 80 -5.36 0.64 4.20
CA CYS A 80 -5.94 1.54 3.21
C CYS A 80 -5.48 1.16 1.80
N VAL A 81 -6.16 1.72 0.81
CA VAL A 81 -5.78 1.62 -0.60
C VAL A 81 -5.33 2.99 -1.06
N VAL A 82 -4.17 3.07 -1.70
CA VAL A 82 -3.65 4.33 -2.22
C VAL A 82 -3.33 4.18 -3.70
N GLU A 83 -3.59 5.24 -4.47
CA GLU A 83 -3.42 5.24 -5.92
C GLU A 83 -2.37 6.26 -6.37
N SER A 84 -1.85 7.07 -5.45
CA SER A 84 -0.90 8.13 -5.78
C SER A 84 -0.03 8.47 -4.58
N VAL A 85 1.07 9.18 -4.85
CA VAL A 85 1.94 9.72 -3.81
C VAL A 85 1.14 10.61 -2.86
N GLU A 86 0.28 11.49 -3.39
CA GLU A 86 -0.52 12.42 -2.58
C GLU A 86 -1.44 11.68 -1.62
N GLN A 87 -2.09 10.62 -2.09
CA GLN A 87 -2.96 9.83 -1.22
C GLN A 87 -2.17 9.13 -0.11
N ALA A 88 -1.01 8.56 -0.46
CA ALA A 88 -0.16 7.90 0.53
C ALA A 88 0.31 8.88 1.61
N LEU A 89 0.74 10.07 1.21
CA LEU A 89 1.18 11.09 2.17
C LEU A 89 0.03 11.54 3.07
N ARG A 90 -1.17 11.71 2.54
CA ARG A 90 -2.34 12.04 3.38
C ARG A 90 -2.60 10.99 4.45
N GLU A 91 -2.45 9.71 4.12
CA GLU A 91 -2.69 8.62 5.06
C GLU A 91 -1.73 8.66 6.26
N VAL A 92 -0.49 9.09 6.04
CA VAL A 92 0.51 9.10 7.12
C VAL A 92 0.57 10.43 7.87
N MET A 93 -0.03 11.48 7.34
CA MET A 93 -0.04 12.81 7.95
C MET A 93 -1.28 13.08 8.81
N LEU A 94 -2.20 12.12 8.83
CA LEU A 94 -3.43 12.23 9.65
C LEU A 94 -3.18 11.87 11.11
#